data_4af5d9849e79b6a1398b0bfbd30ce79c
#
_entry.id   4af5d9849e79b6a1398b0bfbd30ce79c
#
_cell.length_a   1.000
_cell.length_b   1.000
_cell.length_c   1.000
_cell.angle_alpha   90.00
_cell.angle_beta   90.00
_cell.angle_gamma   90.00
#
_symmetry.space_group_name_H-M   'P 1'
#
loop_
_entity.id
_entity.type
_entity.pdbx_description
1 polymer ?
#
loop_
_entity_poly.entity_id
_entity_poly.type
_entity_poly.pdbx_seq_one_letter_code
_entity_poly.pdbx_strand_id
1 'polypeptide(L)'
;MLRNGLHNKTLGTFYALCTLFAAFGVGCTTQANSVSQAAEASFHLSPHFVGIALAVMTGFVILGGVKVIGSLCERVVPAMAFVYLLGCILLLILYRRQLPQACLWIIKDAFSFSSIAGGFVGSTLQLSLRYGIARGLFTNEAGIGTSAIAAAASGVCDPGQQAYISMTAVFWDTVVMCLLTGLVIVSNMLFDPASIQNIPSTGLTSAAFTHLPYVGDAFLTISLMMFAITTLIGWSYFGEKATEYLVGESGIPYYKLFYIVMIYFGAIIPMNIVWECTDLINALMVVPNVLALYLLRRHIKS
;
A
#
# COMPACT_ATOMS: atom_id res chain seq x y z
N MET A 1 -21.37 9.10 -3.47
CA MET A 1 -21.69 7.96 -4.33
C MET A 1 -22.76 7.07 -3.69
N LEU A 2 -22.49 6.30 -2.63
CA LEU A 2 -23.44 5.36 -2.01
C LEU A 2 -24.71 6.05 -1.47
N ARG A 3 -24.57 7.14 -0.72
CA ARG A 3 -25.72 7.88 -0.16
C ARG A 3 -26.50 8.64 -1.22
N ASN A 4 -25.82 9.43 -2.08
CA ASN A 4 -26.49 10.33 -3.02
C ASN A 4 -26.72 9.68 -4.40
N GLY A 5 -25.90 8.75 -4.84
CA GLY A 5 -26.06 8.06 -6.12
C GLY A 5 -27.01 6.85 -6.07
N LEU A 6 -26.86 6.01 -5.02
CA LEU A 6 -27.71 4.84 -4.80
C LEU A 6 -28.87 5.11 -3.84
N HIS A 7 -28.95 6.30 -3.24
CA HIS A 7 -29.89 6.65 -2.18
C HIS A 7 -29.93 5.67 -1.00
N ASN A 8 -28.81 4.95 -0.78
CA ASN A 8 -28.67 3.95 0.28
C ASN A 8 -27.75 4.46 1.41
N LYS A 9 -28.37 5.01 2.46
CA LYS A 9 -27.67 5.55 3.63
C LYS A 9 -26.96 4.45 4.42
N THR A 10 -27.57 3.27 4.56
CA THR A 10 -27.02 2.16 5.34
C THR A 10 -25.71 1.66 4.73
N LEU A 11 -25.69 1.46 3.39
CA LEU A 11 -24.50 1.02 2.67
C LEU A 11 -23.39 2.08 2.75
N GLY A 12 -23.74 3.37 2.69
CA GLY A 12 -22.79 4.47 2.87
C GLY A 12 -22.18 4.51 4.26
N THR A 13 -23.00 4.30 5.30
CA THR A 13 -22.53 4.26 6.70
C THR A 13 -21.62 3.04 6.94
N PHE A 14 -22.01 1.87 6.42
CA PHE A 14 -21.18 0.66 6.50
C PHE A 14 -19.79 0.87 5.83
N TYR A 15 -19.78 1.42 4.61
CA TYR A 15 -18.52 1.73 3.92
C TYR A 15 -17.66 2.73 4.70
N ALA A 16 -18.26 3.79 5.25
CA ALA A 16 -17.53 4.78 6.03
C ALA A 16 -16.94 4.19 7.33
N LEU A 17 -17.67 3.28 8.00
CA LEU A 17 -17.13 2.55 9.15
C LEU A 17 -15.95 1.67 8.75
N CYS A 18 -16.07 0.89 7.68
CA CYS A 18 -14.97 0.09 7.18
C CYS A 18 -13.75 0.96 6.81
N THR A 19 -13.97 2.11 6.14
CA THR A 19 -12.89 3.06 5.80
C THR A 19 -12.21 3.62 7.04
N LEU A 20 -12.97 3.93 8.09
CA LEU A 20 -12.43 4.42 9.36
C LEU A 20 -11.54 3.37 10.03
N PHE A 21 -11.99 2.12 10.11
CA PHE A 21 -11.19 1.02 10.65
C PHE A 21 -9.97 0.71 9.77
N ALA A 22 -10.12 0.75 8.44
CA ALA A 22 -9.00 0.60 7.50
C ALA A 22 -7.94 1.70 7.69
N ALA A 23 -8.34 2.92 7.94
CA ALA A 23 -7.41 4.02 8.19
C ALA A 23 -6.53 3.75 9.42
N PHE A 24 -7.08 3.16 10.48
CA PHE A 24 -6.28 2.76 11.65
C PHE A 24 -5.45 1.50 11.40
N GLY A 25 -5.96 0.51 10.66
CA GLY A 25 -5.25 -0.73 10.33
C GLY A 25 -4.22 -0.51 9.21
N VAL A 26 -4.72 -0.44 7.97
CA VAL A 26 -3.92 -0.33 6.74
C VAL A 26 -3.05 0.92 6.72
N GLY A 27 -3.67 2.06 7.00
CA GLY A 27 -3.05 3.36 6.85
C GLY A 27 -2.15 3.75 8.01
N CYS A 28 -2.47 3.33 9.23
CA CYS A 28 -1.78 3.76 10.44
C CYS A 28 -0.86 2.67 11.01
N THR A 29 -1.44 1.62 11.61
CA THR A 29 -0.66 0.65 12.38
C THR A 29 0.29 -0.16 11.52
N THR A 30 -0.15 -0.63 10.33
CA THR A 30 0.71 -1.38 9.41
C THR A 30 1.92 -0.56 8.95
N GLN A 31 1.71 0.71 8.60
CA GLN A 31 2.77 1.59 8.12
C GLN A 31 3.75 1.96 9.24
N ALA A 32 3.22 2.34 10.42
CA ALA A 32 4.04 2.66 11.57
C ALA A 32 4.91 1.47 12.02
N ASN A 33 4.34 0.26 12.00
CA ASN A 33 5.06 -0.97 12.29
C ASN A 33 6.15 -1.26 11.27
N SER A 34 5.86 -1.12 9.97
CA SER A 34 6.83 -1.33 8.89
C SER A 34 8.03 -0.39 9.01
N VAL A 35 7.80 0.89 9.31
CA VAL A 35 8.88 1.86 9.55
C VAL A 35 9.68 1.50 10.79
N SER A 36 9.00 1.10 11.88
CA SER A 36 9.66 0.72 13.13
C SER A 36 10.57 -0.49 12.96
N GLN A 37 10.08 -1.55 12.31
CA GLN A 37 10.87 -2.75 12.03
C GLN A 37 12.05 -2.46 11.09
N ALA A 38 11.84 -1.67 10.03
CA ALA A 38 12.92 -1.30 9.13
C ALA A 38 14.01 -0.47 9.83
N ALA A 39 13.60 0.47 10.70
CA ALA A 39 14.53 1.29 11.48
C ALA A 39 15.28 0.47 12.54
N GLU A 40 14.63 -0.50 13.18
CA GLU A 40 15.25 -1.40 14.13
C GLU A 40 16.28 -2.31 13.45
N ALA A 41 15.92 -2.91 12.32
CA ALA A 41 16.79 -3.82 11.58
C ALA A 41 18.05 -3.14 11.01
N SER A 42 17.93 -1.92 10.46
CA SER A 42 19.03 -1.26 9.75
C SER A 42 19.80 -0.26 10.61
N PHE A 43 19.14 0.40 11.55
CA PHE A 43 19.72 1.48 12.37
C PHE A 43 19.76 1.18 13.87
N HIS A 44 19.25 0.00 14.29
CA HIS A 44 19.16 -0.42 15.70
C HIS A 44 18.40 0.59 16.59
N LEU A 45 17.41 1.29 16.01
CA LEU A 45 16.60 2.25 16.73
C LEU A 45 15.48 1.55 17.51
N SER A 46 15.24 1.99 18.74
CA SER A 46 14.14 1.44 19.55
C SER A 46 12.79 1.73 18.91
N PRO A 47 11.84 0.74 18.85
CA PRO A 47 10.49 0.93 18.36
C PRO A 47 9.73 2.07 19.04
N HIS A 48 9.96 2.30 20.33
CA HIS A 48 9.38 3.40 21.10
C HIS A 48 9.86 4.76 20.59
N PHE A 49 11.16 4.91 20.33
CA PHE A 49 11.72 6.15 19.79
C PHE A 49 11.17 6.44 18.40
N VAL A 50 11.16 5.43 17.53
CA VAL A 50 10.62 5.55 16.17
C VAL A 50 9.14 5.89 16.20
N GLY A 51 8.35 5.23 17.04
CA GLY A 51 6.91 5.49 17.18
C GLY A 51 6.61 6.93 17.64
N ILE A 52 7.36 7.46 18.61
CA ILE A 52 7.21 8.85 19.05
C ILE A 52 7.62 9.82 17.93
N ALA A 53 8.75 9.59 17.28
CA ALA A 53 9.23 10.45 16.19
C ALA A 53 8.22 10.50 15.03
N LEU A 54 7.68 9.35 14.62
CA LEU A 54 6.63 9.25 13.61
C LEU A 54 5.35 9.98 14.02
N ALA A 55 4.88 9.76 15.25
CA ALA A 55 3.66 10.40 15.76
C ALA A 55 3.79 11.93 15.77
N VAL A 56 4.93 12.46 16.20
CA VAL A 56 5.20 13.91 16.21
C VAL A 56 5.29 14.45 14.79
N MET A 57 6.12 13.85 13.93
CA MET A 57 6.32 14.33 12.55
C MET A 57 5.02 14.29 11.74
N THR A 58 4.31 13.17 11.79
CA THR A 58 3.04 13.00 11.08
C THR A 58 1.96 13.88 11.66
N GLY A 59 1.94 14.05 13.00
CA GLY A 59 1.00 14.92 13.70
C GLY A 59 1.07 16.37 13.19
N PHE A 60 2.25 16.94 13.00
CA PHE A 60 2.40 18.28 12.41
C PHE A 60 1.77 18.39 11.02
N VAL A 61 1.95 17.36 10.19
CA VAL A 61 1.38 17.36 8.82
C VAL A 61 -0.14 17.23 8.85
N ILE A 62 -0.67 16.28 9.65
CA ILE A 62 -2.11 16.00 9.74
C ILE A 62 -2.88 17.19 10.33
N LEU A 63 -2.32 17.85 11.34
CA LEU A 63 -2.91 19.04 11.94
C LEU A 63 -2.94 20.22 10.96
N GLY A 64 -1.99 20.29 10.01
CA GLY A 64 -1.97 21.26 8.93
C GLY A 64 -3.07 21.10 7.87
N GLY A 65 -3.79 19.96 7.88
CA GLY A 65 -4.93 19.68 7.02
C GLY A 65 -4.58 19.30 5.58
N VAL A 66 -5.64 19.11 4.76
CA VAL A 66 -5.53 18.52 3.40
C VAL A 66 -4.56 19.25 2.45
N LYS A 67 -4.46 20.58 2.56
CA LYS A 67 -3.54 21.36 1.71
C LYS A 67 -2.07 21.05 2.02
N VAL A 68 -1.72 20.89 3.30
CA VAL A 68 -0.36 20.54 3.73
C VAL A 68 -0.05 19.09 3.32
N ILE A 69 -0.99 18.17 3.54
CA ILE A 69 -0.89 16.78 3.11
C ILE A 69 -0.65 16.71 1.60
N GLY A 70 -1.48 17.38 0.79
CA GLY A 70 -1.36 17.39 -0.66
C GLY A 70 -0.02 17.95 -1.14
N SER A 71 0.40 19.12 -0.62
CA SER A 71 1.67 19.76 -1.00
C SER A 71 2.90 18.93 -0.63
N LEU A 72 2.85 18.19 0.50
CA LEU A 72 3.92 17.28 0.89
C LEU A 72 3.97 16.06 -0.04
N CYS A 73 2.83 15.41 -0.28
CA CYS A 73 2.75 14.24 -1.15
C CYS A 73 3.15 14.57 -2.60
N GLU A 74 2.73 15.73 -3.13
CA GLU A 74 3.06 16.17 -4.49
C GLU A 74 4.59 16.26 -4.72
N ARG A 75 5.36 16.60 -3.70
CA ARG A 75 6.82 16.74 -3.80
C ARG A 75 7.55 15.45 -3.45
N VAL A 76 7.14 14.81 -2.37
CA VAL A 76 7.86 13.66 -1.80
C VAL A 76 7.60 12.40 -2.62
N VAL A 77 6.35 12.14 -3.05
CA VAL A 77 5.99 10.89 -3.75
C VAL A 77 6.74 10.72 -5.07
N PRO A 78 6.80 11.71 -5.99
CA PRO A 78 7.58 11.55 -7.21
C PRO A 78 9.08 11.40 -6.96
N ALA A 79 9.62 12.14 -5.99
CA ALA A 79 11.05 12.07 -5.66
C ALA A 79 11.43 10.68 -5.11
N MET A 80 10.66 10.13 -4.16
CA MET A 80 10.92 8.79 -3.61
C MET A 80 10.73 7.70 -4.65
N ALA A 81 9.69 7.81 -5.49
CA ALA A 81 9.45 6.86 -6.58
C ALA A 81 10.62 6.85 -7.57
N PHE A 82 11.10 8.01 -7.97
CA PHE A 82 12.26 8.13 -8.85
C PHE A 82 13.53 7.50 -8.25
N VAL A 83 13.82 7.80 -6.98
CA VAL A 83 14.97 7.23 -6.26
C VAL A 83 14.87 5.71 -6.19
N TYR A 84 13.70 5.17 -5.81
CA TYR A 84 13.47 3.73 -5.74
C TYR A 84 13.61 3.04 -7.10
N LEU A 85 13.02 3.62 -8.16
CA LEU A 85 13.13 3.12 -9.53
C LEU A 85 14.59 3.08 -9.99
N LEU A 86 15.37 4.12 -9.66
CA LEU A 86 16.80 4.15 -9.97
C LEU A 86 17.54 2.98 -9.31
N GLY A 87 17.25 2.69 -8.03
CA GLY A 87 17.79 1.54 -7.32
C GLY A 87 17.44 0.20 -7.98
N CYS A 88 16.16 0.03 -8.36
CA CYS A 88 15.73 -1.17 -9.09
C CYS A 88 16.45 -1.31 -10.43
N ILE A 89 16.58 -0.23 -11.20
CA ILE A 89 17.28 -0.25 -12.51
C ILE A 89 18.76 -0.61 -12.34
N LEU A 90 19.44 -0.05 -11.34
CA LEU A 90 20.84 -0.39 -11.05
C LEU A 90 21.00 -1.88 -10.70
N LEU A 91 20.10 -2.45 -9.90
CA LEU A 91 20.09 -3.89 -9.62
C LEU A 91 19.82 -4.73 -10.86
N LEU A 92 18.87 -4.34 -11.71
CA LEU A 92 18.62 -5.07 -12.97
C LEU A 92 19.78 -5.00 -13.94
N ILE A 93 20.56 -3.92 -13.95
CA ILE A 93 21.82 -3.84 -14.70
C ILE A 93 22.85 -4.82 -14.11
N LEU A 94 22.94 -4.94 -12.80
CA LEU A 94 23.79 -5.92 -12.13
C LEU A 94 23.36 -7.35 -12.50
N TYR A 95 22.06 -7.64 -12.46
CA TYR A 95 21.47 -8.95 -12.78
C TYR A 95 21.18 -9.15 -14.28
N ARG A 96 21.75 -8.36 -15.18
CA ARG A 96 21.44 -8.38 -16.62
C ARG A 96 21.53 -9.76 -17.27
N ARG A 97 22.39 -10.65 -16.76
CA ARG A 97 22.55 -12.02 -17.28
C ARG A 97 21.40 -12.93 -16.88
N GLN A 98 20.82 -12.72 -15.70
CA GLN A 98 19.69 -13.48 -15.14
C GLN A 98 18.34 -12.96 -15.61
N LEU A 99 18.26 -11.69 -16.04
CA LEU A 99 17.01 -11.01 -16.40
C LEU A 99 16.19 -11.75 -17.49
N PRO A 100 16.76 -12.26 -18.60
CA PRO A 100 15.99 -13.01 -19.59
C PRO A 100 15.37 -14.28 -19.01
N GLN A 101 16.11 -14.99 -18.16
CA GLN A 101 15.63 -16.20 -17.51
C GLN A 101 14.58 -15.88 -16.45
N ALA A 102 14.72 -14.79 -15.71
CA ALA A 102 13.73 -14.31 -14.76
C ALA A 102 12.39 -13.99 -15.45
N CYS A 103 12.42 -13.27 -16.57
CA CYS A 103 11.23 -13.00 -17.38
C CYS A 103 10.56 -14.30 -17.87
N LEU A 104 11.36 -15.25 -18.38
CA LEU A 104 10.84 -16.54 -18.82
C LEU A 104 10.22 -17.34 -17.67
N TRP A 105 10.83 -17.32 -16.49
CA TRP A 105 10.28 -18.00 -15.30
C TRP A 105 8.95 -17.41 -14.90
N ILE A 106 8.86 -16.08 -14.79
CA ILE A 106 7.61 -15.39 -14.41
C ILE A 106 6.50 -15.77 -15.40
N ILE A 107 6.75 -15.70 -16.71
CA ILE A 107 5.75 -16.02 -17.73
C ILE A 107 5.38 -17.52 -17.70
N LYS A 108 6.38 -18.39 -17.64
CA LYS A 108 6.16 -19.84 -17.62
C LYS A 108 5.34 -20.26 -16.40
N ASP A 109 5.67 -19.76 -15.21
CA ASP A 109 5.00 -20.14 -13.98
C ASP A 109 3.60 -19.53 -13.89
N ALA A 110 3.38 -18.33 -14.44
CA ALA A 110 2.05 -17.73 -14.53
C ALA A 110 1.07 -18.58 -15.35
N PHE A 111 1.54 -19.31 -16.37
CA PHE A 111 0.72 -20.14 -17.25
C PHE A 111 0.95 -21.65 -17.07
N SER A 112 1.80 -22.08 -16.12
CA SER A 112 2.04 -23.49 -15.88
C SER A 112 0.95 -24.09 -15.00
N PHE A 113 0.11 -24.93 -15.59
CA PHE A 113 -0.88 -25.76 -14.90
C PHE A 113 -0.27 -26.98 -14.18
N SER A 114 1.05 -27.18 -14.21
CA SER A 114 1.73 -28.31 -13.59
C SER A 114 1.58 -28.36 -12.07
N SER A 115 1.25 -27.25 -11.46
CA SER A 115 0.83 -27.19 -10.05
C SER A 115 -0.56 -27.76 -9.78
N ILE A 116 -1.36 -28.10 -10.77
CA ILE A 116 -2.76 -28.55 -10.61
C ILE A 116 -2.88 -30.10 -10.48
N ALA A 117 -1.86 -30.84 -10.88
CA ALA A 117 -1.94 -32.31 -11.06
C ALA A 117 -1.69 -33.16 -9.80
N GLY A 118 -1.33 -32.56 -8.65
CA GLY A 118 -1.14 -33.30 -7.40
C GLY A 118 -2.01 -32.75 -6.27
N GLY A 119 -2.69 -33.60 -5.51
CA GLY A 119 -3.62 -33.21 -4.44
C GLY A 119 -3.04 -32.34 -3.31
N PHE A 120 -1.70 -32.19 -3.26
CA PHE A 120 -0.98 -31.24 -2.38
C PHE A 120 -0.93 -29.83 -2.98
N VAL A 121 -1.22 -29.68 -4.24
CA VAL A 121 -1.07 -28.47 -5.05
C VAL A 121 -2.32 -27.58 -5.01
N GLY A 122 -3.48 -28.14 -4.74
CA GLY A 122 -4.71 -27.36 -4.55
C GLY A 122 -4.57 -26.32 -3.43
N SER A 123 -3.87 -26.67 -2.35
CA SER A 123 -3.63 -25.75 -1.23
C SER A 123 -2.66 -24.62 -1.59
N THR A 124 -1.62 -24.89 -2.37
CA THR A 124 -0.65 -23.87 -2.78
C THR A 124 -1.24 -22.92 -3.81
N LEU A 125 -2.04 -23.38 -4.77
CA LEU A 125 -2.78 -22.54 -5.71
C LEU A 125 -3.79 -21.64 -4.98
N GLN A 126 -4.57 -22.21 -4.06
CA GLN A 126 -5.51 -21.46 -3.24
C GLN A 126 -4.81 -20.38 -2.41
N LEU A 127 -3.67 -20.70 -1.79
CA LEU A 127 -2.86 -19.74 -1.03
C LEU A 127 -2.29 -18.65 -1.95
N SER A 128 -1.73 -19.01 -3.10
CA SER A 128 -1.18 -18.05 -4.06
C SER A 128 -2.24 -17.10 -4.59
N LEU A 129 -3.43 -17.61 -4.95
CA LEU A 129 -4.57 -16.80 -5.36
C LEU A 129 -5.05 -15.88 -4.22
N ARG A 130 -5.19 -16.42 -3.01
CA ARG A 130 -5.60 -15.66 -1.83
C ARG A 130 -4.65 -14.51 -1.55
N TYR A 131 -3.36 -14.78 -1.44
CA TYR A 131 -2.37 -13.75 -1.16
C TYR A 131 -2.18 -12.80 -2.34
N GLY A 132 -2.17 -13.29 -3.57
CA GLY A 132 -2.05 -12.45 -4.76
C GLY A 132 -3.20 -11.45 -4.90
N ILE A 133 -4.45 -11.90 -4.72
CA ILE A 133 -5.62 -11.03 -4.76
C ILE A 133 -5.61 -10.06 -3.58
N ALA A 134 -5.33 -10.52 -2.36
CA ALA A 134 -5.29 -9.67 -1.18
C ALA A 134 -4.23 -8.56 -1.32
N ARG A 135 -3.02 -8.89 -1.76
CA ARG A 135 -1.96 -7.90 -1.97
C ARG A 135 -2.22 -6.98 -3.14
N GLY A 136 -2.78 -7.48 -4.25
CA GLY A 136 -3.20 -6.66 -5.39
C GLY A 136 -4.26 -5.62 -5.01
N LEU A 137 -5.28 -6.02 -4.25
CA LEU A 137 -6.29 -5.10 -3.73
C LEU A 137 -5.69 -4.07 -2.75
N PHE A 138 -4.74 -4.50 -1.93
CA PHE A 138 -4.05 -3.63 -0.98
C PHE A 138 -3.26 -2.54 -1.70
N THR A 139 -2.45 -2.89 -2.69
CA THR A 139 -1.56 -1.97 -3.40
C THR A 139 -2.32 -1.04 -4.34
N ASN A 140 -3.25 -1.57 -5.12
CA ASN A 140 -3.93 -0.80 -6.16
C ASN A 140 -5.05 0.10 -5.63
N GLU A 141 -5.66 -0.26 -4.49
CA GLU A 141 -6.79 0.44 -3.86
C GLU A 141 -8.04 0.63 -4.75
N ALA A 142 -8.00 0.32 -6.05
CA ALA A 142 -9.10 0.55 -6.98
C ALA A 142 -10.38 -0.21 -6.61
N GLY A 143 -10.24 -1.42 -6.08
CA GLY A 143 -11.37 -2.25 -5.63
C GLY A 143 -11.97 -1.79 -4.32
N ILE A 144 -11.19 -1.19 -3.42
CA ILE A 144 -11.65 -0.72 -2.11
C ILE A 144 -12.31 0.66 -2.13
N GLY A 145 -12.07 1.46 -3.18
CA GLY A 145 -12.77 2.72 -3.41
C GLY A 145 -12.17 3.96 -2.73
N THR A 146 -11.02 3.85 -2.08
CA THR A 146 -10.29 4.98 -1.47
C THR A 146 -9.82 5.98 -2.52
N SER A 147 -9.47 5.52 -3.72
CA SER A 147 -9.14 6.36 -4.87
C SER A 147 -10.25 7.37 -5.23
N ALA A 148 -11.53 7.02 -4.99
CA ALA A 148 -12.65 7.94 -5.19
C ALA A 148 -12.66 9.09 -4.15
N ILE A 149 -12.18 8.84 -2.93
CA ILE A 149 -12.05 9.88 -1.89
C ILE A 149 -10.92 10.83 -2.28
N ALA A 150 -9.79 10.31 -2.75
CA ALA A 150 -8.67 11.12 -3.24
C ALA A 150 -9.08 11.96 -4.48
N ALA A 151 -9.79 11.34 -5.43
CA ALA A 151 -10.30 12.01 -6.61
C ALA A 151 -11.24 13.19 -6.27
N ALA A 152 -12.09 13.03 -5.26
CA ALA A 152 -12.96 14.09 -4.80
C ALA A 152 -12.20 15.31 -4.21
N ALA A 153 -10.96 15.10 -3.74
CA ALA A 153 -10.10 16.16 -3.21
C ALA A 153 -9.26 16.86 -4.29
N SER A 154 -9.15 16.30 -5.50
CA SER A 154 -8.27 16.80 -6.57
C SER A 154 -8.72 18.14 -7.15
N GLY A 155 -10.01 18.51 -6.99
CA GLY A 155 -10.59 19.72 -7.59
C GLY A 155 -10.83 19.64 -9.11
N VAL A 156 -10.57 18.48 -9.73
CA VAL A 156 -10.85 18.26 -11.16
C VAL A 156 -12.35 18.05 -11.33
N CYS A 157 -12.99 18.91 -12.14
CA CYS A 157 -14.44 18.88 -12.35
C CYS A 157 -14.86 17.91 -13.46
N ASP A 158 -13.98 17.63 -14.43
CA ASP A 158 -14.28 16.70 -15.52
C ASP A 158 -14.01 15.24 -15.11
N PRO A 159 -15.04 14.38 -15.10
CA PRO A 159 -14.88 12.96 -14.74
C PRO A 159 -13.93 12.20 -15.67
N GLY A 160 -13.90 12.55 -16.97
CA GLY A 160 -13.01 11.92 -17.95
C GLY A 160 -11.54 12.23 -17.63
N GLN A 161 -11.22 13.50 -17.40
CA GLN A 161 -9.88 13.93 -17.01
C GLN A 161 -9.44 13.26 -15.69
N GLN A 162 -10.33 13.20 -14.69
CA GLN A 162 -10.03 12.53 -13.43
C GLN A 162 -9.77 11.03 -13.60
N ALA A 163 -10.51 10.36 -14.50
CA ALA A 163 -10.28 8.96 -14.81
C ALA A 163 -8.90 8.70 -15.41
N TYR A 164 -8.44 9.56 -16.33
CA TYR A 164 -7.07 9.47 -16.89
C TYR A 164 -6.00 9.67 -15.81
N ILE A 165 -6.16 10.65 -14.93
CA ILE A 165 -5.23 10.87 -13.81
C ILE A 165 -5.15 9.64 -12.92
N SER A 166 -6.30 9.09 -12.52
CA SER A 166 -6.34 7.91 -11.65
C SER A 166 -5.74 6.67 -12.32
N MET A 167 -6.01 6.47 -13.63
CA MET A 167 -5.43 5.38 -14.41
C MET A 167 -3.91 5.50 -14.53
N THR A 168 -3.39 6.71 -14.71
CA THR A 168 -1.95 6.98 -14.76
C THR A 168 -1.26 6.63 -13.43
N ALA A 169 -1.88 6.97 -12.30
CA ALA A 169 -1.35 6.61 -10.98
C ALA A 169 -1.25 5.09 -10.80
N VAL A 170 -2.30 4.35 -11.16
CA VAL A 170 -2.32 2.87 -11.13
C VAL A 170 -1.26 2.28 -12.06
N PHE A 171 -1.07 2.84 -13.24
CA PHE A 171 -0.04 2.39 -14.19
C PHE A 171 1.37 2.50 -13.57
N TRP A 172 1.73 3.64 -13.00
CA TRP A 172 3.03 3.84 -12.39
C TRP A 172 3.25 2.93 -11.19
N ASP A 173 2.28 2.83 -10.30
CA ASP A 173 2.39 2.00 -9.10
C ASP A 173 2.43 0.50 -9.44
N THR A 174 1.43 0.00 -10.13
CA THR A 174 1.24 -1.43 -10.34
C THR A 174 2.07 -1.96 -11.51
N VAL A 175 2.05 -1.28 -12.67
CA VAL A 175 2.74 -1.79 -13.86
C VAL A 175 4.24 -1.50 -13.77
N VAL A 176 4.64 -0.29 -13.37
CA VAL A 176 6.07 0.06 -13.34
C VAL A 176 6.75 -0.38 -12.05
N MET A 177 6.27 0.08 -10.89
CA MET A 177 6.94 -0.17 -9.61
C MET A 177 6.92 -1.66 -9.23
N CYS A 178 5.74 -2.30 -9.25
CA CYS A 178 5.61 -3.70 -8.87
C CYS A 178 6.31 -4.64 -9.87
N LEU A 179 6.26 -4.36 -11.17
CA LEU A 179 6.96 -5.15 -12.18
C LEU A 179 8.48 -5.11 -11.95
N LEU A 180 9.05 -3.91 -11.77
CA LEU A 180 10.50 -3.77 -11.54
C LEU A 180 10.93 -4.44 -10.24
N THR A 181 10.15 -4.28 -9.16
CA THR A 181 10.42 -4.97 -7.89
C THR A 181 10.38 -6.48 -8.05
N GLY A 182 9.35 -7.01 -8.73
CA GLY A 182 9.23 -8.43 -9.01
C GLY A 182 10.40 -8.99 -9.84
N LEU A 183 10.81 -8.27 -10.88
CA LEU A 183 11.98 -8.62 -11.70
C LEU A 183 13.27 -8.62 -10.88
N VAL A 184 13.47 -7.63 -10.00
CA VAL A 184 14.62 -7.57 -9.09
C VAL A 184 14.66 -8.79 -8.18
N ILE A 185 13.52 -9.12 -7.53
CA ILE A 185 13.44 -10.28 -6.62
C ILE A 185 13.73 -11.57 -7.37
N VAL A 186 13.06 -11.85 -8.50
CA VAL A 186 13.25 -13.10 -9.25
C VAL A 186 14.65 -13.18 -9.84
N SER A 187 15.23 -12.07 -10.31
CA SER A 187 16.61 -12.04 -10.79
C SER A 187 17.62 -12.31 -9.68
N ASN A 188 17.37 -11.82 -8.45
CA ASN A 188 18.18 -12.13 -7.28
C ASN A 188 18.09 -13.62 -6.90
N MET A 189 16.90 -14.21 -6.96
CA MET A 189 16.69 -15.64 -6.70
C MET A 189 17.54 -16.52 -7.64
N LEU A 190 17.74 -16.08 -8.90
CA LEU A 190 18.59 -16.75 -9.89
C LEU A 190 20.07 -16.43 -9.71
N PHE A 191 20.40 -15.23 -9.23
CA PHE A 191 21.78 -14.78 -9.04
C PHE A 191 22.43 -15.40 -7.80
N ASP A 192 21.72 -15.35 -6.67
CA ASP A 192 22.17 -15.87 -5.39
C ASP A 192 21.02 -16.62 -4.67
N PRO A 193 20.81 -17.90 -5.03
CA PRO A 193 19.79 -18.72 -4.38
C PRO A 193 20.01 -18.93 -2.88
N ALA A 194 21.25 -18.78 -2.40
CA ALA A 194 21.57 -18.96 -0.98
C ALA A 194 21.07 -17.78 -0.14
N SER A 195 21.06 -16.57 -0.70
CA SER A 195 20.62 -15.35 -0.01
C SER A 195 19.13 -15.37 0.38
N ILE A 196 18.33 -16.25 -0.23
CA ILE A 196 16.88 -16.33 0.00
C ILE A 196 16.45 -17.50 0.87
N GLN A 197 17.39 -18.40 1.23
CA GLN A 197 17.07 -19.56 2.06
C GLN A 197 16.69 -19.11 3.47
N ASN A 198 15.51 -19.55 3.94
CA ASN A 198 14.95 -19.24 5.25
C ASN A 198 14.58 -17.77 5.49
N ILE A 199 14.51 -16.93 4.43
CA ILE A 199 14.04 -15.56 4.54
C ILE A 199 12.51 -15.52 4.35
N PRO A 200 11.75 -14.83 5.23
CA PRO A 200 10.33 -14.62 5.02
C PRO A 200 10.10 -13.78 3.77
N SER A 201 8.93 -13.93 3.13
CA SER A 201 8.58 -13.21 1.90
C SER A 201 8.74 -11.69 1.98
N THR A 202 8.58 -11.12 3.16
CA THR A 202 8.78 -9.69 3.45
C THR A 202 10.24 -9.25 3.35
N GLY A 203 11.20 -10.16 3.51
CA GLY A 203 12.64 -9.89 3.44
C GLY A 203 13.26 -10.07 2.05
N LEU A 204 12.52 -10.60 1.05
CA LEU A 204 13.08 -10.90 -0.27
C LEU A 204 13.59 -9.66 -1.01
N THR A 205 12.89 -8.54 -0.89
CA THR A 205 13.34 -7.27 -1.48
C THR A 205 14.62 -6.78 -0.80
N SER A 206 14.70 -6.90 0.53
CA SER A 206 15.89 -6.53 1.28
C SER A 206 17.09 -7.36 0.84
N ALA A 207 16.93 -8.69 0.75
CA ALA A 207 17.98 -9.59 0.27
C ALA A 207 18.51 -9.22 -1.14
N ALA A 208 17.63 -8.78 -2.03
CA ALA A 208 18.05 -8.33 -3.36
C ALA A 208 18.85 -7.01 -3.31
N PHE A 209 18.46 -6.09 -2.44
CA PHE A 209 19.11 -4.78 -2.33
C PHE A 209 20.46 -4.83 -1.61
N THR A 210 20.74 -5.86 -0.78
CA THR A 210 22.10 -6.04 -0.19
C THR A 210 23.22 -6.13 -1.22
N HIS A 211 22.89 -6.52 -2.45
CA HIS A 211 23.86 -6.57 -3.55
C HIS A 211 24.21 -5.20 -4.16
N LEU A 212 23.51 -4.11 -3.79
CA LEU A 212 23.96 -2.76 -4.14
C LEU A 212 25.18 -2.38 -3.28
N PRO A 213 26.34 -2.12 -3.90
CA PRO A 213 27.55 -1.85 -3.15
C PRO A 213 27.42 -0.58 -2.30
N TYR A 214 27.87 -0.66 -1.05
CA TYR A 214 28.00 0.40 -0.06
C TYR A 214 26.71 0.97 0.57
N VAL A 215 25.56 0.90 -0.12
CA VAL A 215 24.35 1.64 0.32
C VAL A 215 23.05 0.82 0.29
N GLY A 216 23.07 -0.45 -0.14
CA GLY A 216 21.87 -1.21 -0.47
C GLY A 216 20.83 -1.29 0.65
N ASP A 217 21.23 -1.68 1.84
CA ASP A 217 20.31 -1.82 2.99
C ASP A 217 19.77 -0.48 3.45
N ALA A 218 20.64 0.52 3.62
CA ALA A 218 20.22 1.86 4.03
C ALA A 218 19.32 2.52 2.96
N PHE A 219 19.65 2.35 1.69
CA PHE A 219 18.87 2.87 0.56
C PHE A 219 17.44 2.30 0.55
N LEU A 220 17.31 0.98 0.64
CA LEU A 220 16.01 0.34 0.66
C LEU A 220 15.21 0.75 1.90
N THR A 221 15.86 0.72 3.07
CA THR A 221 15.23 1.08 4.34
C THR A 221 14.68 2.50 4.30
N ILE A 222 15.47 3.48 3.86
CA ILE A 222 15.03 4.88 3.72
C ILE A 222 13.88 4.98 2.72
N SER A 223 13.96 4.27 1.57
CA SER A 223 12.90 4.27 0.58
C SER A 223 11.60 3.71 1.15
N LEU A 224 11.64 2.56 1.81
CA LEU A 224 10.47 1.94 2.46
C LEU A 224 9.88 2.83 3.55
N MET A 225 10.73 3.46 4.37
CA MET A 225 10.27 4.41 5.38
C MET A 225 9.55 5.60 4.76
N MET A 226 10.07 6.16 3.67
CA MET A 226 9.41 7.27 2.96
C MET A 226 8.06 6.85 2.37
N PHE A 227 7.97 5.67 1.74
CA PHE A 227 6.70 5.13 1.24
C PHE A 227 5.68 4.92 2.36
N ALA A 228 6.09 4.33 3.46
CA ALA A 228 5.21 4.08 4.60
C ALA A 228 4.73 5.39 5.25
N ILE A 229 5.60 6.39 5.41
CA ILE A 229 5.25 7.70 5.97
C ILE A 229 4.25 8.44 5.07
N THR A 230 4.47 8.46 3.76
CA THR A 230 3.54 9.11 2.83
C THR A 230 2.19 8.42 2.78
N THR A 231 2.16 7.08 2.85
CA THR A 231 0.93 6.29 2.95
C THR A 231 0.18 6.59 4.25
N LEU A 232 0.90 6.64 5.38
CA LEU A 232 0.35 6.97 6.69
C LEU A 232 -0.31 8.37 6.69
N ILE A 233 0.35 9.35 6.07
CA ILE A 233 -0.18 10.71 5.92
C ILE A 233 -1.41 10.72 4.98
N GLY A 234 -1.37 10.03 3.85
CA GLY A 234 -2.47 9.97 2.89
C GLY A 234 -3.72 9.31 3.49
N TRP A 235 -3.56 8.18 4.17
CA TRP A 235 -4.66 7.45 4.80
C TRP A 235 -5.31 8.22 5.96
N SER A 236 -4.57 9.11 6.63
CA SER A 236 -5.17 10.00 7.64
C SER A 236 -6.30 10.84 7.07
N TYR A 237 -6.19 11.27 5.82
CA TYR A 237 -7.23 12.01 5.11
C TYR A 237 -8.46 11.15 4.80
N PHE A 238 -8.27 9.88 4.40
CA PHE A 238 -9.41 8.99 4.13
C PHE A 238 -10.23 8.73 5.40
N GLY A 239 -9.59 8.49 6.52
CA GLY A 239 -10.26 8.33 7.80
C GLY A 239 -10.88 9.64 8.32
N GLU A 240 -10.28 10.80 8.06
CA GLU A 240 -10.88 12.12 8.34
C GLU A 240 -12.22 12.27 7.59
N LYS A 241 -12.25 11.94 6.29
CA LYS A 241 -13.47 12.00 5.48
C LYS A 241 -14.54 10.97 5.91
N ALA A 242 -14.11 9.80 6.34
CA ALA A 242 -15.02 8.82 6.92
C ALA A 242 -15.62 9.31 8.24
N THR A 243 -14.83 9.92 9.10
CA THR A 243 -15.28 10.51 10.37
C THR A 243 -16.25 11.68 10.15
N GLU A 244 -15.91 12.57 9.21
CA GLU A 244 -16.78 13.68 8.80
C GLU A 244 -18.17 13.19 8.35
N TYR A 245 -18.19 12.11 7.58
CA TYR A 245 -19.44 11.50 7.11
C TYR A 245 -20.26 10.88 8.26
N LEU A 246 -19.63 10.25 9.24
CA LEU A 246 -20.30 9.51 10.34
C LEU A 246 -20.77 10.42 11.47
N VAL A 247 -19.93 11.35 11.89
CA VAL A 247 -20.11 12.15 13.12
C VAL A 247 -20.18 13.66 12.81
N GLY A 248 -19.77 14.07 11.63
CA GLY A 248 -19.68 15.48 11.25
C GLY A 248 -18.31 16.10 11.55
N GLU A 249 -18.16 17.38 11.25
CA GLU A 249 -16.91 18.13 11.40
C GLU A 249 -16.38 18.16 12.84
N SER A 250 -17.29 18.13 13.82
CA SER A 250 -16.94 18.12 15.26
C SER A 250 -16.14 16.88 15.68
N GLY A 251 -16.24 15.77 14.94
CA GLY A 251 -15.48 14.54 15.19
C GLY A 251 -14.03 14.58 14.71
N ILE A 252 -13.69 15.46 13.76
CA ILE A 252 -12.37 15.51 13.11
C ILE A 252 -11.21 15.71 14.09
N PRO A 253 -11.26 16.65 15.06
CA PRO A 253 -10.16 16.85 16.00
C PRO A 253 -9.88 15.61 16.86
N TYR A 254 -10.93 14.92 17.30
CA TYR A 254 -10.81 13.70 18.11
C TYR A 254 -10.23 12.56 17.29
N TYR A 255 -10.65 12.42 16.03
CA TYR A 255 -10.08 11.44 15.09
C TYR A 255 -8.58 11.68 14.89
N LYS A 256 -8.16 12.92 14.60
CA LYS A 256 -6.74 13.27 14.38
C LYS A 256 -5.89 12.96 15.62
N LEU A 257 -6.36 13.32 16.79
CA LEU A 257 -5.68 13.01 18.05
C LEU A 257 -5.52 11.49 18.23
N PHE A 258 -6.62 10.74 18.04
CA PHE A 258 -6.61 9.28 18.18
C PHE A 258 -5.71 8.62 17.13
N TYR A 259 -5.71 9.14 15.89
CA TYR A 259 -4.84 8.64 14.82
C TYR A 259 -3.36 8.80 15.18
N ILE A 260 -2.96 9.98 15.70
CA ILE A 260 -1.58 10.25 16.14
C ILE A 260 -1.16 9.30 17.27
N VAL A 261 -2.05 9.05 18.23
CA VAL A 261 -1.79 8.08 19.32
C VAL A 261 -1.64 6.66 18.76
N MET A 262 -2.48 6.28 17.80
CA MET A 262 -2.42 4.96 17.16
C MET A 262 -1.16 4.74 16.32
N ILE A 263 -0.49 5.80 15.82
CA ILE A 263 0.83 5.68 15.18
C ILE A 263 1.85 5.10 16.15
N TYR A 264 1.89 5.63 17.38
CA TYR A 264 2.81 5.13 18.40
C TYR A 264 2.53 3.66 18.75
N PHE A 265 1.26 3.31 19.00
CA PHE A 265 0.89 1.93 19.29
C PHE A 265 1.17 1.01 18.10
N GLY A 266 0.92 1.45 16.87
CA GLY A 266 1.24 0.71 15.67
C GLY A 266 2.72 0.35 15.55
N ALA A 267 3.61 1.25 15.94
CA ALA A 267 5.05 1.01 15.89
C ALA A 267 5.53 -0.12 16.83
N ILE A 268 4.79 -0.43 17.89
CA ILE A 268 5.18 -1.42 18.93
C ILE A 268 4.37 -2.72 18.89
N ILE A 269 3.24 -2.77 18.16
CA ILE A 269 2.38 -3.97 18.08
C ILE A 269 3.00 -5.02 17.14
N PRO A 270 2.92 -6.34 17.45
CA PRO A 270 3.38 -7.40 16.55
C PRO A 270 2.65 -7.41 15.20
N MET A 271 3.41 -7.54 14.11
CA MET A 271 2.94 -7.37 12.72
C MET A 271 1.85 -8.36 12.28
N ASN A 272 1.93 -9.62 12.70
CA ASN A 272 1.03 -10.68 12.27
C ASN A 272 -0.44 -10.38 12.55
N ILE A 273 -0.75 -9.89 13.76
CA ILE A 273 -2.13 -9.53 14.17
C ILE A 273 -2.67 -8.38 13.31
N VAL A 274 -1.81 -7.41 13.03
CA VAL A 274 -2.17 -6.21 12.24
C VAL A 274 -2.55 -6.61 10.81
N TRP A 275 -1.77 -7.50 10.16
CA TRP A 275 -2.03 -7.91 8.79
C TRP A 275 -3.34 -8.69 8.62
N GLU A 276 -3.65 -9.62 9.51
CA GLU A 276 -4.89 -10.40 9.43
C GLU A 276 -6.14 -9.52 9.55
N CYS A 277 -6.13 -8.60 10.52
CA CYS A 277 -7.23 -7.62 10.67
C CYS A 277 -7.36 -6.71 9.44
N THR A 278 -6.24 -6.26 8.89
CA THR A 278 -6.18 -5.38 7.72
C THR A 278 -6.78 -6.05 6.48
N ASP A 279 -6.41 -7.29 6.20
CA ASP A 279 -6.92 -8.04 5.04
C ASP A 279 -8.43 -8.23 5.11
N LEU A 280 -8.97 -8.52 6.31
CA LEU A 280 -10.41 -8.65 6.52
C LEU A 280 -11.15 -7.33 6.26
N ILE A 281 -10.65 -6.22 6.79
CA ILE A 281 -11.28 -4.91 6.62
C ILE A 281 -11.26 -4.47 5.16
N ASN A 282 -10.14 -4.67 4.45
CA ASN A 282 -10.04 -4.39 3.02
C ASN A 282 -11.06 -5.20 2.21
N ALA A 283 -11.21 -6.50 2.50
CA ALA A 283 -12.20 -7.33 1.85
C ALA A 283 -13.63 -6.82 2.07
N LEU A 284 -13.94 -6.36 3.29
CA LEU A 284 -15.26 -5.77 3.61
C LEU A 284 -15.51 -4.45 2.86
N MET A 285 -14.48 -3.65 2.56
CA MET A 285 -14.61 -2.41 1.79
C MET A 285 -14.88 -2.67 0.30
N VAL A 286 -14.35 -3.76 -0.25
CA VAL A 286 -14.54 -4.12 -1.68
C VAL A 286 -16.01 -4.32 -2.01
N VAL A 287 -16.75 -5.02 -1.14
CA VAL A 287 -18.15 -5.39 -1.40
C VAL A 287 -19.05 -4.19 -1.68
N PRO A 288 -19.17 -3.18 -0.79
CA PRO A 288 -20.03 -2.02 -1.06
C PRO A 288 -19.54 -1.18 -2.23
N ASN A 289 -18.22 -1.09 -2.44
CA ASN A 289 -17.67 -0.31 -3.54
C ASN A 289 -17.97 -0.94 -4.91
N VAL A 290 -17.70 -2.24 -5.09
CA VAL A 290 -17.96 -2.96 -6.34
C VAL A 290 -19.46 -2.99 -6.64
N LEU A 291 -20.30 -3.20 -5.61
CA LEU A 291 -21.74 -3.15 -5.75
C LEU A 291 -22.20 -1.77 -6.26
N ALA A 292 -21.66 -0.71 -5.71
CA ALA A 292 -21.98 0.65 -6.15
C ALA A 292 -21.55 0.92 -7.60
N LEU A 293 -20.35 0.51 -7.99
CA LEU A 293 -19.86 0.63 -9.36
C LEU A 293 -20.76 -0.13 -10.35
N TYR A 294 -21.17 -1.34 -9.98
CA TYR A 294 -22.07 -2.16 -10.82
C TYR A 294 -23.44 -1.51 -10.98
N LEU A 295 -24.06 -1.04 -9.91
CA LEU A 295 -25.39 -0.42 -9.93
C LEU A 295 -25.38 0.94 -10.62
N LEU A 296 -24.31 1.73 -10.49
CA LEU A 296 -24.16 3.04 -11.11
C LEU A 296 -23.53 3.00 -12.51
N ARG A 297 -23.26 1.82 -13.07
CA ARG A 297 -22.60 1.66 -14.39
C ARG A 297 -23.30 2.41 -15.54
N ARG A 298 -24.62 2.64 -15.43
CA ARG A 298 -25.39 3.37 -16.45
C ARG A 298 -25.04 4.86 -16.47
N HIS A 299 -24.63 5.44 -15.34
CA HIS A 299 -24.22 6.84 -15.23
C HIS A 299 -22.78 7.08 -15.72
N ILE A 300 -22.00 6.01 -15.91
CA ILE A 300 -20.61 6.09 -16.40
C ILE A 300 -20.58 6.17 -17.94
N LYS A 301 -21.68 5.78 -18.60
CA LYS A 301 -21.78 5.73 -20.08
C LYS A 301 -22.38 7.01 -20.69
N SER A 302 -22.84 7.93 -19.89
CA SER A 302 -23.35 9.24 -20.31
C SER A 302 -22.32 10.33 -20.09
#